data_8f9724e214a0562b3d12348bd650b6b6
#
_entry.id   8f9724e214a0562b3d12348bd650b6b6
#
_cell.length_a   1.000
_cell.length_b   1.000
_cell.length_c   1.000
_cell.angle_alpha   90.00
_cell.angle_beta   90.00
_cell.angle_gamma   90.00
#
_symmetry.space_group_name_H-M   'P 1'
#
loop_
_entity.id
_entity.type
_entity.pdbx_description
1 polymer ?
#
loop_
_entity_poly.entity_id
_entity_poly.type
_entity_poly.pdbx_seq_one_letter_code
_entity_poly.pdbx_strand_id
1 'polypeptide(L)'
;MVFTFGTAFSYGVFRAPVSATFGVDPVALSTVFSAMLFTFFIGSGIVGIFAARLPARGVLLACSVVTGLLAPSLYVVDSLAGLLVVFATMGLAGGTTFVLVASIVPRWFRRHRGAATGLVFVGNGVGLTVLPPAWEYAFSTVGVREGFLWLMGVTAVAFACTGAVCRRPEWAETSGSSLGELVVWLRGLVGTRTFQLLVVGIGLSFAWYQLFAAYAIDLFTARGLAGGTASAAFGLVGGVSIASRIGGGYVADRIGSRLAFIGSLSCVIVGLGALLVPSSSTLALGIFLVGLGSGGGATLYVPLLMEVYSPERDTAIIGVFNLSPGVSAIAMPPLGAATIAYTDGYTTAIVVTIAITVLGVGLTAFATTPD
;
A
#
# COMPACT_ATOMS: atom_id res chain seq x y z
N MET A 1 0.89 6.95 9.53
CA MET A 1 0.17 5.92 8.76
C MET A 1 -0.96 6.50 7.89
N VAL A 2 -1.83 7.37 8.42
CA VAL A 2 -2.92 8.00 7.63
C VAL A 2 -2.38 8.62 6.35
N PHE A 3 -1.43 9.54 6.48
CA PHE A 3 -0.87 10.28 5.34
C PHE A 3 0.07 9.47 4.44
N THR A 4 0.78 8.47 4.96
CA THR A 4 1.67 7.65 4.12
C THR A 4 0.87 6.80 3.13
N PHE A 5 -0.02 5.99 3.66
CA PHE A 5 -0.79 5.04 2.87
C PHE A 5 -1.96 5.71 2.14
N GLY A 6 -2.70 6.59 2.84
CA GLY A 6 -3.83 7.30 2.23
C GLY A 6 -3.41 8.15 1.02
N THR A 7 -2.32 8.90 1.10
CA THR A 7 -1.82 9.71 -0.04
C THR A 7 -1.36 8.82 -1.19
N ALA A 8 -0.53 7.80 -0.91
CA ALA A 8 -0.03 6.91 -1.96
C ALA A 8 -1.14 6.17 -2.71
N PHE A 9 -2.20 5.79 -2.03
CA PHE A 9 -3.30 5.04 -2.62
C PHE A 9 -4.53 5.89 -3.00
N SER A 10 -4.43 7.23 -2.91
CA SER A 10 -5.42 8.16 -3.46
C SER A 10 -5.20 8.50 -4.94
N TYR A 11 -4.26 7.84 -5.63
CA TYR A 11 -3.89 8.22 -7.00
C TYR A 11 -5.06 8.19 -7.99
N GLY A 12 -6.06 7.34 -7.79
CA GLY A 12 -7.28 7.35 -8.61
C GLY A 12 -7.95 8.74 -8.70
N VAL A 13 -7.85 9.54 -7.63
CA VAL A 13 -8.33 10.93 -7.59
C VAL A 13 -7.43 11.87 -8.39
N PHE A 14 -6.12 11.61 -8.45
CA PHE A 14 -5.16 12.48 -9.14
C PHE A 14 -5.25 12.37 -10.66
N ARG A 15 -5.60 11.19 -11.19
CA ARG A 15 -5.43 10.85 -12.60
C ARG A 15 -6.10 11.84 -13.53
N ALA A 16 -7.39 12.07 -13.43
CA ALA A 16 -8.11 12.96 -14.32
C ALA A 16 -7.73 14.44 -14.15
N PRO A 17 -7.68 15.01 -12.92
CA PRO A 17 -7.27 16.40 -12.73
C PRO A 17 -5.83 16.69 -13.16
N VAL A 18 -4.88 15.80 -12.88
CA VAL A 18 -3.48 15.96 -13.27
C VAL A 18 -3.32 15.85 -14.80
N SER A 19 -3.98 14.87 -15.44
CA SER A 19 -4.01 14.74 -16.90
C SER A 19 -4.52 16.03 -17.55
N ALA A 20 -5.64 16.58 -17.05
CA ALA A 20 -6.22 17.81 -17.58
C ALA A 20 -5.31 19.05 -17.34
N THR A 21 -4.65 19.14 -16.18
CA THR A 21 -3.83 20.31 -15.82
C THR A 21 -2.51 20.36 -16.58
N PHE A 22 -1.90 19.20 -16.82
CA PHE A 22 -0.57 19.09 -17.44
C PHE A 22 -0.59 18.62 -18.90
N GLY A 23 -1.78 18.32 -19.47
CA GLY A 23 -1.91 17.83 -20.83
C GLY A 23 -1.23 16.47 -21.09
N VAL A 24 -1.08 15.65 -20.05
CA VAL A 24 -0.42 14.34 -20.12
C VAL A 24 -1.44 13.27 -20.41
N ASP A 25 -1.09 12.38 -21.35
CA ASP A 25 -1.94 11.22 -21.68
C ASP A 25 -2.21 10.35 -20.44
N PRO A 26 -3.48 9.94 -20.21
CA PRO A 26 -3.86 9.12 -19.05
C PRO A 26 -3.12 7.77 -18.95
N VAL A 27 -2.73 7.17 -20.09
CA VAL A 27 -1.95 5.92 -20.11
C VAL A 27 -0.52 6.20 -19.66
N ALA A 28 0.11 7.27 -20.19
CA ALA A 28 1.43 7.69 -19.75
C ALA A 28 1.44 8.07 -18.27
N LEU A 29 0.37 8.69 -17.75
CA LEU A 29 0.25 9.05 -16.34
C LEU A 29 0.19 7.81 -15.42
N SER A 30 -0.25 6.65 -15.92
CA SER A 30 -0.22 5.40 -15.14
C SER A 30 1.20 5.00 -14.74
N THR A 31 2.22 5.38 -15.52
CA THR A 31 3.63 5.14 -15.19
C THR A 31 4.09 5.98 -14.00
N VAL A 32 3.52 7.18 -13.81
CA VAL A 32 3.78 8.05 -12.65
C VAL A 32 3.29 7.38 -11.37
N PHE A 33 2.08 6.79 -11.41
CA PHE A 33 1.55 6.03 -10.27
C PHE A 33 2.39 4.78 -9.97
N SER A 34 2.77 4.06 -11.03
CA SER A 34 3.64 2.90 -10.89
C SER A 34 4.99 3.26 -10.26
N ALA A 35 5.61 4.35 -10.68
CA ALA A 35 6.86 4.83 -10.11
C ALA A 35 6.69 5.22 -8.64
N MET A 36 5.61 5.90 -8.29
CA MET A 36 5.29 6.27 -6.91
C MET A 36 5.13 5.04 -6.02
N LEU A 37 4.33 4.06 -6.42
CA LEU A 37 4.13 2.84 -5.62
C LEU A 37 5.37 1.98 -5.58
N PHE A 38 6.09 1.84 -6.68
CA PHE A 38 7.37 1.13 -6.71
C PHE A 38 8.34 1.71 -5.69
N THR A 39 8.54 3.03 -5.72
CA THR A 39 9.46 3.70 -4.77
C THR A 39 8.93 3.67 -3.33
N PHE A 40 7.61 3.66 -3.12
CA PHE A 40 7.01 3.41 -1.81
C PHE A 40 7.43 2.04 -1.26
N PHE A 41 7.30 0.99 -2.03
CA PHE A 41 7.69 -0.35 -1.61
C PHE A 41 9.21 -0.53 -1.52
N ILE A 42 9.99 0.08 -2.42
CA ILE A 42 11.46 0.10 -2.33
C ILE A 42 11.93 0.81 -1.06
N GLY A 43 11.39 2.00 -0.77
CA GLY A 43 11.70 2.75 0.45
C GLY A 43 11.34 1.96 1.70
N SER A 44 10.15 1.37 1.72
CA SER A 44 9.69 0.50 2.80
C SER A 44 10.59 -0.74 2.96
N GLY A 45 10.96 -1.38 1.85
CA GLY A 45 11.78 -2.58 1.85
C GLY A 45 13.22 -2.32 2.32
N ILE A 46 13.91 -1.40 1.65
CA ILE A 46 15.32 -1.09 1.97
C ILE A 46 15.42 -0.56 3.41
N VAL A 47 14.62 0.43 3.76
CA VAL A 47 14.65 1.01 5.11
C VAL A 47 14.23 -0.02 6.16
N GLY A 48 13.30 -0.93 5.86
CA GLY A 48 12.93 -2.04 6.72
C GLY A 48 14.09 -2.99 7.01
N ILE A 49 14.86 -3.37 5.98
CA ILE A 49 16.05 -4.23 6.11
C ILE A 49 17.11 -3.58 7.02
N PHE A 50 17.32 -2.28 6.88
CA PHE A 50 18.32 -1.52 7.63
C PHE A 50 17.74 -0.78 8.85
N ALA A 51 16.45 -0.95 9.15
CA ALA A 51 15.75 -0.16 10.18
C ALA A 51 16.46 -0.15 11.54
N ALA A 52 17.05 -1.29 11.93
CA ALA A 52 17.78 -1.40 13.20
C ALA A 52 18.99 -0.44 13.33
N ARG A 53 19.58 -0.06 12.20
CA ARG A 53 20.82 0.74 12.13
C ARG A 53 20.56 2.23 11.86
N LEU A 54 19.39 2.58 11.35
CA LEU A 54 19.07 3.95 10.94
C LEU A 54 18.63 4.79 12.15
N PRO A 55 19.05 6.06 12.22
CA PRO A 55 18.54 7.01 13.21
C PRO A 55 17.09 7.39 12.86
N ALA A 56 16.13 6.61 13.34
CA ALA A 56 14.72 6.69 12.94
C ALA A 56 14.15 8.12 12.97
N ARG A 57 14.45 8.88 14.04
CA ARG A 57 14.04 10.29 14.15
C ARG A 57 14.60 11.16 13.03
N GLY A 58 15.88 11.02 12.74
CA GLY A 58 16.54 11.78 11.67
C GLY A 58 15.96 11.47 10.30
N VAL A 59 15.74 10.18 10.02
CA VAL A 59 15.14 9.74 8.75
C VAL A 59 13.69 10.25 8.60
N LEU A 60 12.88 10.20 9.66
CA LEU A 60 11.50 10.72 9.62
C LEU A 60 11.46 12.23 9.41
N LEU A 61 12.36 12.98 10.05
CA LEU A 61 12.49 14.42 9.84
C LEU A 61 12.98 14.74 8.41
N ALA A 62 13.92 13.96 7.87
CA ALA A 62 14.34 14.11 6.49
C ALA A 62 13.17 13.84 5.51
N CYS A 63 12.35 12.81 5.75
CA CYS A 63 11.14 12.56 4.97
C CYS A 63 10.14 13.73 5.06
N SER A 64 10.01 14.36 6.23
CA SER A 64 9.19 15.57 6.39
C SER A 64 9.70 16.74 5.54
N VAL A 65 11.01 17.02 5.60
CA VAL A 65 11.63 18.09 4.80
C VAL A 65 11.44 17.82 3.30
N VAL A 66 11.72 16.60 2.84
CA VAL A 66 11.53 16.20 1.44
C VAL A 66 10.07 16.40 1.02
N THR A 67 9.11 15.94 1.84
CA THR A 67 7.68 16.11 1.56
C THR A 67 7.27 17.59 1.51
N GLY A 68 7.83 18.43 2.40
CA GLY A 68 7.60 19.88 2.39
C GLY A 68 8.15 20.56 1.14
N LEU A 69 9.34 20.15 0.66
CA LEU A 69 9.91 20.64 -0.59
C LEU A 69 9.13 20.19 -1.84
N LEU A 70 8.47 19.02 -1.77
CA LEU A 70 7.61 18.57 -2.84
C LEU A 70 6.29 19.34 -2.93
N ALA A 71 5.83 19.97 -1.84
CA ALA A 71 4.54 20.66 -1.83
C ALA A 71 4.40 21.72 -2.96
N PRO A 72 5.36 22.64 -3.20
CA PRO A 72 5.29 23.61 -4.29
C PRO A 72 5.72 23.05 -5.67
N SER A 73 6.15 21.81 -5.76
CA SER A 73 6.82 21.28 -6.98
C SER A 73 5.94 21.34 -8.23
N LEU A 74 4.60 21.18 -8.11
CA LEU A 74 3.69 21.24 -9.25
C LEU A 74 3.52 22.63 -9.86
N TYR A 75 4.11 23.67 -9.27
CA TYR A 75 4.18 25.02 -9.87
C TYR A 75 5.33 25.16 -10.88
N VAL A 76 6.37 24.33 -10.72
CA VAL A 76 7.60 24.41 -11.54
C VAL A 76 7.76 23.21 -12.50
N VAL A 77 6.93 22.20 -12.34
CA VAL A 77 6.96 20.98 -13.18
C VAL A 77 5.87 21.05 -14.23
N ASP A 78 6.24 20.90 -15.51
CA ASP A 78 5.33 20.92 -16.64
C ASP A 78 5.57 19.73 -17.59
N SER A 79 6.27 18.68 -17.15
CA SER A 79 6.60 17.52 -17.97
C SER A 79 6.29 16.20 -17.27
N LEU A 80 6.04 15.15 -18.05
CA LEU A 80 5.87 13.78 -17.55
C LEU A 80 7.07 13.33 -16.70
N ALA A 81 8.28 13.64 -17.14
CA ALA A 81 9.50 13.30 -16.40
C ALA A 81 9.57 14.00 -15.05
N GLY A 82 9.17 15.27 -14.99
CA GLY A 82 9.07 16.01 -13.73
C GLY A 82 8.03 15.42 -12.79
N LEU A 83 6.84 15.06 -13.31
CA LEU A 83 5.81 14.37 -12.53
C LEU A 83 6.32 13.03 -12.00
N LEU A 84 7.03 12.24 -12.82
CA LEU A 84 7.66 10.99 -12.40
C LEU A 84 8.59 11.21 -11.19
N VAL A 85 9.45 12.22 -11.24
CA VAL A 85 10.39 12.53 -10.15
C VAL A 85 9.64 12.94 -8.88
N VAL A 86 8.65 13.82 -8.99
CA VAL A 86 7.85 14.29 -7.84
C VAL A 86 7.12 13.13 -7.17
N PHE A 87 6.37 12.34 -7.92
CA PHE A 87 5.59 11.25 -7.38
C PHE A 87 6.46 10.08 -6.90
N ALA A 88 7.56 9.75 -7.59
CA ALA A 88 8.52 8.76 -7.12
C ALA A 88 9.17 9.18 -5.79
N THR A 89 9.54 10.45 -5.64
CA THR A 89 10.11 10.97 -4.39
C THR A 89 9.07 10.96 -3.26
N MET A 90 7.82 11.30 -3.57
CA MET A 90 6.69 11.22 -2.64
C MET A 90 6.47 9.77 -2.18
N GLY A 91 6.50 8.80 -3.10
CA GLY A 91 6.42 7.38 -2.78
C GLY A 91 7.54 6.93 -1.85
N LEU A 92 8.79 7.29 -2.16
CA LEU A 92 9.96 6.93 -1.36
C LEU A 92 9.86 7.47 0.08
N ALA A 93 9.51 8.73 0.25
CA ALA A 93 9.34 9.35 1.57
C ALA A 93 8.18 8.71 2.35
N GLY A 94 7.05 8.43 1.68
CA GLY A 94 5.89 7.76 2.25
C GLY A 94 6.21 6.35 2.72
N GLY A 95 6.83 5.52 1.88
CA GLY A 95 7.21 4.13 2.18
C GLY A 95 8.25 4.03 3.29
N THR A 96 9.23 4.92 3.30
CA THR A 96 10.23 5.04 4.37
C THR A 96 9.55 5.37 5.71
N THR A 97 8.67 6.36 5.73
CA THR A 97 7.92 6.72 6.94
C THR A 97 7.01 5.58 7.40
N PHE A 98 6.32 4.92 6.46
CA PHE A 98 5.45 3.78 6.72
C PHE A 98 6.17 2.66 7.49
N VAL A 99 7.29 2.16 6.97
CA VAL A 99 7.99 1.02 7.57
C VAL A 99 8.61 1.36 8.93
N LEU A 100 9.12 2.59 9.11
CA LEU A 100 9.67 3.02 10.39
C LEU A 100 8.59 3.07 11.47
N VAL A 101 7.44 3.65 11.18
CA VAL A 101 6.31 3.71 12.13
C VAL A 101 5.79 2.30 12.42
N ALA A 102 5.60 1.46 11.38
CA ALA A 102 5.14 0.09 11.52
C ALA A 102 6.07 -0.78 12.37
N SER A 103 7.39 -0.54 12.30
CA SER A 103 8.37 -1.33 13.03
C SER A 103 8.64 -0.83 14.45
N ILE A 104 8.55 0.47 14.70
CA ILE A 104 8.94 1.07 15.98
C ILE A 104 7.80 1.07 17.00
N VAL A 105 6.59 1.49 16.57
CA VAL A 105 5.46 1.67 17.51
C VAL A 105 5.10 0.40 18.26
N PRO A 106 4.98 -0.79 17.63
CA PRO A 106 4.64 -2.01 18.35
C PRO A 106 5.71 -2.44 19.39
N ARG A 107 6.95 -2.00 19.23
CA ARG A 107 8.04 -2.36 20.17
C ARG A 107 7.90 -1.70 21.54
N TRP A 108 7.15 -0.60 21.64
CA TRP A 108 6.85 0.04 22.93
C TRP A 108 5.91 -0.79 23.81
N PHE A 109 5.14 -1.72 23.20
CA PHE A 109 4.11 -2.50 23.87
C PHE A 109 4.52 -3.97 24.04
N ARG A 110 5.30 -4.30 25.09
CA ARG A 110 5.82 -5.65 25.32
C ARG A 110 4.75 -6.75 25.38
N ARG A 111 3.65 -6.49 26.07
CA ARG A 111 2.55 -7.46 26.31
C ARG A 111 1.46 -7.45 25.22
N HIS A 112 1.33 -6.35 24.45
CA HIS A 112 0.23 -6.13 23.52
C HIS A 112 0.76 -5.72 22.13
N ARG A 113 1.84 -6.33 21.67
CA ARG A 113 2.47 -6.02 20.39
C ARG A 113 1.51 -6.16 19.20
N GLY A 114 0.69 -7.23 19.19
CA GLY A 114 -0.30 -7.46 18.14
C GLY A 114 -1.37 -6.38 18.09
N ALA A 115 -1.94 -6.00 19.25
CA ALA A 115 -2.91 -4.92 19.32
C ALA A 115 -2.32 -3.56 18.90
N ALA A 116 -1.08 -3.27 19.32
CA ALA A 116 -0.39 -2.05 18.91
C ALA A 116 -0.12 -2.02 17.40
N THR A 117 0.27 -3.16 16.81
CA THR A 117 0.42 -3.31 15.35
C THR A 117 -0.92 -3.07 14.67
N GLY A 118 -1.99 -3.70 15.11
CA GLY A 118 -3.34 -3.51 14.59
C GLY A 118 -3.76 -2.04 14.60
N LEU A 119 -3.54 -1.34 15.73
CA LEU A 119 -3.86 0.08 15.86
C LEU A 119 -3.05 0.97 14.89
N VAL A 120 -1.77 0.67 14.70
CA VAL A 120 -0.92 1.36 13.71
C VAL A 120 -1.48 1.17 12.30
N PHE A 121 -1.89 -0.04 11.95
CA PHE A 121 -2.44 -0.34 10.62
C PHE A 121 -3.89 0.16 10.43
N VAL A 122 -4.65 0.40 11.49
CA VAL A 122 -5.94 1.14 11.41
C VAL A 122 -5.72 2.50 10.75
N GLY A 123 -4.59 3.17 11.00
CA GLY A 123 -4.22 4.42 10.32
C GLY A 123 -4.22 4.33 8.79
N ASN A 124 -3.92 3.17 8.22
CA ASN A 124 -4.00 2.96 6.76
C ASN A 124 -5.47 2.97 6.29
N GLY A 125 -6.37 2.30 7.02
CA GLY A 125 -7.80 2.30 6.71
C GLY A 125 -8.40 3.71 6.83
N VAL A 126 -8.05 4.43 7.88
CA VAL A 126 -8.45 5.84 8.06
C VAL A 126 -7.91 6.69 6.91
N GLY A 127 -6.64 6.48 6.51
CA GLY A 127 -6.04 7.18 5.38
C GLY A 127 -6.81 6.97 4.08
N LEU A 128 -7.15 5.72 3.75
CA LEU A 128 -7.94 5.39 2.58
C LEU A 128 -9.38 5.94 2.64
N THR A 129 -9.94 6.09 3.84
CA THR A 129 -11.28 6.66 4.01
C THR A 129 -11.30 8.17 3.83
N VAL A 130 -10.30 8.85 4.37
CA VAL A 130 -10.30 10.32 4.51
C VAL A 130 -9.54 11.00 3.36
N LEU A 131 -8.40 10.45 2.93
CA LEU A 131 -7.53 11.16 1.99
C LEU A 131 -8.08 11.25 0.57
N PRO A 132 -8.68 10.19 -0.05
CA PRO A 132 -9.22 10.32 -1.39
C PRO A 132 -10.30 11.43 -1.50
N PRO A 133 -11.33 11.48 -0.64
CA PRO A 133 -12.27 12.59 -0.66
C PRO A 133 -11.64 13.96 -0.37
N ALA A 134 -10.64 14.01 0.53
CA ALA A 134 -9.94 15.26 0.84
C ALA A 134 -9.14 15.80 -0.37
N TRP A 135 -8.46 14.91 -1.11
CA TRP A 135 -7.76 15.24 -2.34
C TRP A 135 -8.73 15.73 -3.42
N GLU A 136 -9.85 15.03 -3.61
CA GLU A 136 -10.85 15.42 -4.58
C GLU A 136 -11.46 16.78 -4.25
N TYR A 137 -11.82 17.01 -2.99
CA TYR A 137 -12.31 18.29 -2.53
C TYR A 137 -11.30 19.41 -2.76
N ALA A 138 -10.04 19.21 -2.43
CA ALA A 138 -9.01 20.19 -2.65
C ALA A 138 -8.83 20.50 -4.15
N PHE A 139 -8.75 19.48 -5.00
CA PHE A 139 -8.57 19.69 -6.44
C PHE A 139 -9.78 20.36 -7.10
N SER A 140 -10.99 20.05 -6.67
CA SER A 140 -12.21 20.66 -7.21
C SER A 140 -12.43 22.10 -6.74
N THR A 141 -11.93 22.48 -5.56
CA THR A 141 -12.15 23.82 -4.98
C THR A 141 -11.07 24.82 -5.31
N VAL A 142 -9.79 24.41 -5.20
CA VAL A 142 -8.65 25.32 -5.38
C VAL A 142 -7.73 24.93 -6.55
N GLY A 143 -8.03 23.83 -7.24
CA GLY A 143 -7.25 23.30 -8.35
C GLY A 143 -6.11 22.41 -7.92
N VAL A 144 -5.47 21.74 -8.92
CA VAL A 144 -4.48 20.67 -8.69
C VAL A 144 -3.23 21.20 -7.99
N ARG A 145 -2.65 22.30 -8.46
CA ARG A 145 -1.39 22.83 -7.92
C ARG A 145 -1.53 23.30 -6.48
N GLU A 146 -2.59 24.07 -6.21
CA GLU A 146 -2.89 24.60 -4.87
C GLU A 146 -3.29 23.47 -3.92
N GLY A 147 -4.17 22.56 -4.33
CA GLY A 147 -4.60 21.42 -3.53
C GLY A 147 -3.42 20.49 -3.18
N PHE A 148 -2.50 20.28 -4.12
CA PHE A 148 -1.26 19.52 -3.88
C PHE A 148 -0.38 20.22 -2.85
N LEU A 149 -0.16 21.55 -2.98
CA LEU A 149 0.61 22.36 -2.02
C LEU A 149 0.06 22.19 -0.60
N TRP A 150 -1.25 22.33 -0.43
CA TRP A 150 -1.88 22.30 0.90
C TRP A 150 -1.78 20.91 1.54
N LEU A 151 -2.18 19.86 0.82
CA LEU A 151 -2.22 18.51 1.39
C LEU A 151 -0.82 17.91 1.59
N MET A 152 0.13 18.22 0.71
CA MET A 152 1.53 17.85 0.92
C MET A 152 2.16 18.63 2.07
N GLY A 153 1.80 19.91 2.25
CA GLY A 153 2.18 20.70 3.41
C GLY A 153 1.69 20.09 4.73
N VAL A 154 0.41 19.73 4.79
CA VAL A 154 -0.17 19.02 5.96
C VAL A 154 0.53 17.67 6.19
N THR A 155 0.82 16.92 5.12
CA THR A 155 1.56 15.65 5.20
C THR A 155 2.96 15.86 5.76
N ALA A 156 3.67 16.89 5.33
CA ALA A 156 5.01 17.24 5.84
C ALA A 156 4.97 17.55 7.33
N VAL A 157 4.00 18.35 7.79
CA VAL A 157 3.80 18.65 9.21
C VAL A 157 3.51 17.38 10.00
N ALA A 158 2.65 16.50 9.50
CA ALA A 158 2.35 15.22 10.14
C ALA A 158 3.60 14.34 10.27
N PHE A 159 4.47 14.32 9.24
CA PHE A 159 5.76 13.61 9.29
C PHE A 159 6.73 14.26 10.27
N ALA A 160 6.78 15.61 10.35
CA ALA A 160 7.59 16.34 11.34
C ALA A 160 7.17 15.99 12.77
N CYS A 161 5.86 16.05 13.07
CA CYS A 161 5.32 15.67 14.37
C CYS A 161 5.66 14.20 14.70
N THR A 162 5.52 13.30 13.72
CA THR A 162 5.89 11.89 13.89
C THR A 162 7.38 11.74 14.21
N GLY A 163 8.27 12.44 13.47
CA GLY A 163 9.70 12.42 13.71
C GLY A 163 10.10 13.04 15.06
N ALA A 164 9.40 14.10 15.50
CA ALA A 164 9.65 14.73 16.78
C ALA A 164 9.37 13.81 17.98
N VAL A 165 8.29 13.00 17.88
CA VAL A 165 7.84 12.11 18.98
C VAL A 165 8.46 10.72 18.88
N CYS A 166 8.83 10.27 17.66
CA CYS A 166 9.30 8.91 17.42
C CYS A 166 10.66 8.66 18.08
N ARG A 167 10.67 7.73 19.02
CA ARG A 167 11.90 7.22 19.68
C ARG A 167 11.84 5.70 19.71
N ARG A 168 12.99 5.06 19.66
CA ARG A 168 13.09 3.63 19.94
C ARG A 168 13.08 3.41 21.44
N PRO A 169 12.41 2.38 21.96
CA PRO A 169 12.56 2.00 23.35
C PRO A 169 13.99 1.47 23.59
N GLU A 170 14.60 1.86 24.71
CA GLU A 170 15.98 1.47 25.09
C GLU A 170 16.19 -0.05 25.14
N TRP A 171 15.14 -0.78 25.57
CA TRP A 171 15.18 -2.26 25.63
C TRP A 171 15.06 -2.96 24.27
N ALA A 172 14.81 -2.23 23.20
CA ALA A 172 14.73 -2.74 21.84
C ALA A 172 16.00 -2.44 21.04
N GLU A 173 17.11 -2.14 21.74
CA GLU A 173 18.42 -2.05 21.12
C GLU A 173 18.78 -3.42 20.54
N THR A 174 18.79 -3.47 19.23
CA THR A 174 19.18 -4.65 18.48
C THR A 174 20.67 -4.82 18.60
N SER A 175 21.10 -5.97 19.06
CA SER A 175 22.46 -6.49 18.83
C SER A 175 22.70 -6.41 17.33
N GLY A 176 23.44 -5.42 16.89
CA GLY A 176 23.64 -5.16 15.48
C GLY A 176 24.45 -6.31 14.86
N SER A 177 23.77 -7.26 14.22
CA SER A 177 24.46 -8.20 13.33
C SER A 177 25.29 -7.39 12.34
N SER A 178 26.52 -7.84 12.05
CA SER A 178 27.39 -7.15 11.09
C SER A 178 26.73 -7.09 9.70
N LEU A 179 27.13 -6.14 8.85
CA LEU A 179 26.63 -6.09 7.46
C LEU A 179 26.91 -7.40 6.73
N GLY A 180 28.08 -8.01 7.01
CA GLY A 180 28.45 -9.30 6.44
C GLY A 180 27.48 -10.42 6.83
N GLU A 181 27.10 -10.51 8.09
CA GLU A 181 26.12 -11.50 8.57
C GLU A 181 24.74 -11.28 7.95
N LEU A 182 24.32 -10.03 7.76
CA LEU A 182 23.06 -9.73 7.08
C LEU A 182 23.09 -10.18 5.63
N VAL A 183 24.17 -9.91 4.90
CA VAL A 183 24.34 -10.32 3.50
C VAL A 183 24.39 -11.85 3.37
N VAL A 184 25.12 -12.53 4.24
CA VAL A 184 25.18 -14.00 4.23
C VAL A 184 23.80 -14.59 4.50
N TRP A 185 23.09 -14.06 5.49
CA TRP A 185 21.71 -14.47 5.80
C TRP A 185 20.75 -14.24 4.62
N LEU A 186 20.80 -13.06 4.00
CA LEU A 186 19.96 -12.74 2.83
C LEU A 186 20.24 -13.69 1.66
N ARG A 187 21.51 -14.01 1.39
CA ARG A 187 21.88 -14.98 0.34
C ARG A 187 21.31 -16.36 0.64
N GLY A 188 21.42 -16.81 1.89
CA GLY A 188 20.82 -18.08 2.32
C GLY A 188 19.30 -18.08 2.14
N LEU A 189 18.63 -16.99 2.53
CA LEU A 189 17.18 -16.85 2.43
C LEU A 189 16.70 -16.91 0.97
N VAL A 190 17.32 -16.12 0.09
CA VAL A 190 16.93 -16.02 -1.34
C VAL A 190 17.13 -17.35 -2.07
N GLY A 191 18.08 -18.19 -1.62
CA GLY A 191 18.33 -19.52 -2.17
C GLY A 191 17.26 -20.57 -1.85
N THR A 192 16.37 -20.31 -0.90
CA THR A 192 15.33 -21.27 -0.51
C THR A 192 14.11 -21.24 -1.44
N ARG A 193 13.58 -22.42 -1.81
CA ARG A 193 12.39 -22.56 -2.64
C ARG A 193 11.16 -21.88 -1.99
N THR A 194 11.02 -22.06 -0.69
CA THR A 194 9.93 -21.45 0.09
C THR A 194 9.95 -19.93 -0.02
N PHE A 195 11.13 -19.31 0.10
CA PHE A 195 11.28 -17.86 -0.05
C PHE A 195 10.89 -17.40 -1.46
N GLN A 196 11.38 -18.07 -2.50
CA GLN A 196 11.10 -17.70 -3.89
C GLN A 196 9.60 -17.78 -4.19
N LEU A 197 8.95 -18.87 -3.77
CA LEU A 197 7.50 -19.03 -3.94
C LEU A 197 6.70 -17.99 -3.15
N LEU A 198 7.09 -17.70 -1.91
CA LEU A 198 6.41 -16.70 -1.09
C LEU A 198 6.60 -15.27 -1.62
N VAL A 199 7.80 -14.91 -2.07
CA VAL A 199 8.03 -13.58 -2.66
C VAL A 199 7.15 -13.39 -3.90
N VAL A 200 7.13 -14.35 -4.82
CA VAL A 200 6.26 -14.28 -6.00
C VAL A 200 4.79 -14.34 -5.59
N GLY A 201 4.43 -15.27 -4.71
CA GLY A 201 3.05 -15.46 -4.25
C GLY A 201 2.48 -14.21 -3.58
N ILE A 202 3.21 -13.58 -2.66
CA ILE A 202 2.77 -12.35 -1.98
C ILE A 202 2.70 -11.18 -2.98
N GLY A 203 3.70 -11.03 -3.86
CA GLY A 203 3.68 -9.98 -4.88
C GLY A 203 2.44 -10.06 -5.79
N LEU A 204 2.12 -11.24 -6.28
CA LEU A 204 0.93 -11.47 -7.09
C LEU A 204 -0.37 -11.39 -6.28
N SER A 205 -0.35 -11.82 -5.01
CA SER A 205 -1.51 -11.74 -4.12
C SER A 205 -1.96 -10.30 -3.85
N PHE A 206 -1.05 -9.33 -3.90
CA PHE A 206 -1.35 -7.91 -3.71
C PHE A 206 -1.43 -7.12 -5.04
N ALA A 207 -1.27 -7.78 -6.19
CA ALA A 207 -1.36 -7.14 -7.50
C ALA A 207 -2.70 -6.42 -7.74
N TRP A 208 -3.81 -7.00 -7.26
CA TRP A 208 -5.14 -6.40 -7.34
C TRP A 208 -5.20 -5.01 -6.73
N TYR A 209 -4.46 -4.79 -5.64
CA TYR A 209 -4.51 -3.55 -4.90
C TYR A 209 -3.97 -2.36 -5.70
N GLN A 210 -2.91 -2.61 -6.48
CA GLN A 210 -2.28 -1.60 -7.32
C GLN A 210 -3.23 -1.13 -8.44
N LEU A 211 -3.88 -2.09 -9.09
CA LEU A 211 -4.85 -1.80 -10.15
C LEU A 211 -6.11 -1.15 -9.58
N PHE A 212 -6.64 -1.69 -8.48
CA PHE A 212 -7.83 -1.16 -7.82
C PHE A 212 -7.63 0.28 -7.35
N ALA A 213 -6.49 0.59 -6.71
CA ALA A 213 -6.16 1.95 -6.28
C ALA A 213 -6.04 2.93 -7.46
N ALA A 214 -5.61 2.45 -8.64
CA ALA A 214 -5.48 3.29 -9.82
C ALA A 214 -6.83 3.58 -10.52
N TYR A 215 -7.74 2.59 -10.56
CA TYR A 215 -8.89 2.64 -11.47
C TYR A 215 -10.26 2.46 -10.80
N ALA A 216 -10.34 2.20 -9.49
CA ALA A 216 -11.62 1.96 -8.82
C ALA A 216 -12.58 3.15 -8.92
N ILE A 217 -12.08 4.38 -8.77
CA ILE A 217 -12.91 5.60 -8.87
C ILE A 217 -13.49 5.75 -10.26
N ASP A 218 -12.68 5.54 -11.30
CA ASP A 218 -13.13 5.57 -12.68
C ASP A 218 -14.15 4.45 -12.98
N LEU A 219 -13.91 3.25 -12.47
CA LEU A 219 -14.84 2.14 -12.54
C LEU A 219 -16.19 2.50 -11.90
N PHE A 220 -16.17 3.10 -10.72
CA PHE A 220 -17.38 3.50 -10.00
C PHE A 220 -18.13 4.62 -10.75
N THR A 221 -17.38 5.56 -11.32
CA THR A 221 -17.95 6.63 -12.17
C THR A 221 -18.57 6.05 -13.44
N ALA A 222 -17.89 5.10 -14.09
CA ALA A 222 -18.45 4.39 -15.25
C ALA A 222 -19.70 3.55 -14.92
N ARG A 223 -19.89 3.21 -13.63
CA ARG A 223 -21.10 2.55 -13.11
C ARG A 223 -22.20 3.54 -12.68
N GLY A 224 -22.04 4.83 -12.97
CA GLY A 224 -23.04 5.88 -12.74
C GLY A 224 -22.94 6.62 -11.41
N LEU A 225 -21.88 6.42 -10.62
CA LEU A 225 -21.65 7.26 -9.44
C LEU A 225 -21.06 8.61 -9.87
N ALA A 226 -21.56 9.72 -9.27
CA ALA A 226 -20.90 11.02 -9.41
C ALA A 226 -19.48 10.98 -8.79
N GLY A 227 -18.55 11.81 -9.30
CA GLY A 227 -17.14 11.78 -8.88
C GLY A 227 -16.93 11.79 -7.36
N GLY A 228 -17.54 12.73 -6.63
CA GLY A 228 -17.46 12.77 -5.18
C GLY A 228 -18.04 11.53 -4.48
N THR A 229 -19.13 10.95 -5.03
CA THR A 229 -19.70 9.70 -4.53
C THR A 229 -18.79 8.51 -4.85
N ALA A 230 -18.14 8.51 -6.01
CA ALA A 230 -17.18 7.47 -6.39
C ALA A 230 -15.94 7.47 -5.48
N SER A 231 -15.40 8.66 -5.16
CA SER A 231 -14.30 8.80 -4.18
C SER A 231 -14.72 8.39 -2.77
N ALA A 232 -15.92 8.74 -2.35
CA ALA A 232 -16.46 8.31 -1.06
C ALA A 232 -16.66 6.78 -1.02
N ALA A 233 -17.13 6.17 -2.11
CA ALA A 233 -17.27 4.73 -2.25
C ALA A 233 -15.89 4.01 -2.18
N PHE A 234 -14.86 4.58 -2.79
CA PHE A 234 -13.49 4.10 -2.60
C PHE A 234 -13.03 4.26 -1.14
N GLY A 235 -13.36 5.39 -0.50
CA GLY A 235 -13.11 5.61 0.93
C GLY A 235 -13.79 4.57 1.83
N LEU A 236 -14.99 4.08 1.47
CA LEU A 236 -15.67 3.01 2.21
C LEU A 236 -14.89 1.70 2.22
N VAL A 237 -14.13 1.39 1.16
CA VAL A 237 -13.19 0.25 1.16
C VAL A 237 -12.20 0.40 2.31
N GLY A 238 -11.66 1.61 2.50
CA GLY A 238 -10.80 1.94 3.65
C GLY A 238 -11.51 1.76 4.98
N GLY A 239 -12.72 2.28 5.11
CA GLY A 239 -13.54 2.17 6.32
C GLY A 239 -13.84 0.73 6.71
N VAL A 240 -14.30 -0.10 5.77
CA VAL A 240 -14.53 -1.53 5.99
C VAL A 240 -13.22 -2.25 6.36
N SER A 241 -12.09 -1.86 5.73
CA SER A 241 -10.80 -2.45 6.02
C SER A 241 -10.35 -2.25 7.48
N ILE A 242 -10.83 -1.21 8.17
CA ILE A 242 -10.54 -0.99 9.59
C ILE A 242 -11.08 -2.14 10.42
N ALA A 243 -12.33 -2.53 10.19
CA ALA A 243 -12.95 -3.62 10.93
C ALA A 243 -12.21 -4.95 10.71
N SER A 244 -11.81 -5.24 9.47
CA SER A 244 -11.07 -6.47 9.15
C SER A 244 -9.63 -6.47 9.63
N ARG A 245 -8.99 -5.30 9.78
CA ARG A 245 -7.66 -5.18 10.41
C ARG A 245 -7.72 -5.53 11.91
N ILE A 246 -8.76 -5.08 12.59
CA ILE A 246 -8.97 -5.39 14.01
C ILE A 246 -9.40 -6.85 14.17
N GLY A 247 -10.38 -7.31 13.39
CA GLY A 247 -10.94 -8.65 13.48
C GLY A 247 -10.02 -9.75 12.92
N GLY A 248 -9.18 -9.42 11.95
CA GLY A 248 -8.31 -10.39 11.27
C GLY A 248 -7.34 -11.10 12.21
N GLY A 249 -6.73 -10.37 13.16
CA GLY A 249 -5.89 -10.96 14.19
C GLY A 249 -6.64 -11.99 15.04
N TYR A 250 -7.85 -11.64 15.50
CA TYR A 250 -8.69 -12.56 16.27
C TYR A 250 -9.12 -13.81 15.49
N VAL A 251 -9.36 -13.68 14.18
CA VAL A 251 -9.64 -14.82 13.30
C VAL A 251 -8.39 -15.68 13.16
N ALA A 252 -7.21 -15.06 12.94
CA ALA A 252 -5.95 -15.79 12.83
C ALA A 252 -5.59 -16.58 14.08
N ASP A 253 -5.88 -16.03 15.26
CA ASP A 253 -5.66 -16.73 16.54
C ASP A 253 -6.48 -18.03 16.66
N ARG A 254 -7.60 -18.15 15.90
CA ARG A 254 -8.48 -19.33 15.95
C ARG A 254 -8.22 -20.33 14.85
N ILE A 255 -7.94 -19.88 13.64
CA ILE A 255 -7.82 -20.73 12.44
C ILE A 255 -6.41 -20.75 11.85
N GLY A 256 -5.45 -20.03 12.46
CA GLY A 256 -4.08 -19.84 11.95
C GLY A 256 -3.97 -18.72 10.92
N SER A 257 -2.79 -18.08 10.85
CA SER A 257 -2.55 -16.93 9.97
C SER A 257 -2.67 -17.29 8.48
N ARG A 258 -2.29 -18.53 8.12
CA ARG A 258 -2.39 -19.04 6.74
C ARG A 258 -3.82 -19.04 6.22
N LEU A 259 -4.74 -19.70 6.91
CA LEU A 259 -6.13 -19.79 6.49
C LEU A 259 -6.84 -18.43 6.55
N ALA A 260 -6.54 -17.63 7.56
CA ALA A 260 -7.09 -16.29 7.68
C ALA A 260 -6.63 -15.37 6.54
N PHE A 261 -5.35 -15.45 6.12
CA PHE A 261 -4.81 -14.71 4.98
C PHE A 261 -5.47 -15.13 3.66
N ILE A 262 -5.54 -16.44 3.39
CA ILE A 262 -6.20 -16.99 2.19
C ILE A 262 -7.67 -16.58 2.16
N GLY A 263 -8.39 -16.70 3.26
CA GLY A 263 -9.79 -16.30 3.38
C GLY A 263 -9.99 -14.80 3.11
N SER A 264 -9.10 -13.95 3.63
CA SER A 264 -9.13 -12.50 3.35
C SER A 264 -8.97 -12.20 1.86
N LEU A 265 -8.01 -12.81 1.19
CA LEU A 265 -7.81 -12.60 -0.24
C LEU A 265 -8.90 -13.25 -1.10
N SER A 266 -9.52 -14.32 -0.62
CA SER A 266 -10.72 -14.89 -1.26
C SER A 266 -11.91 -13.90 -1.23
N CYS A 267 -12.07 -13.14 -0.13
CA CYS A 267 -13.04 -12.04 -0.10
C CYS A 267 -12.75 -10.97 -1.17
N VAL A 268 -11.46 -10.62 -1.38
CA VAL A 268 -11.07 -9.69 -2.47
C VAL A 268 -11.46 -10.26 -3.83
N ILE A 269 -11.12 -11.53 -4.11
CA ILE A 269 -11.40 -12.18 -5.39
C ILE A 269 -12.90 -12.18 -5.68
N VAL A 270 -13.72 -12.58 -4.70
CA VAL A 270 -15.19 -12.57 -4.82
C VAL A 270 -15.71 -11.15 -4.97
N GLY A 271 -15.16 -10.20 -4.23
CA GLY A 271 -15.51 -8.78 -4.32
C GLY A 271 -15.22 -8.19 -5.70
N LEU A 272 -14.04 -8.46 -6.27
CA LEU A 272 -13.70 -8.06 -7.64
C LEU A 272 -14.63 -8.73 -8.67
N GLY A 273 -14.97 -10.02 -8.45
CA GLY A 273 -15.97 -10.74 -9.26
C GLY A 273 -17.35 -10.09 -9.21
N ALA A 274 -17.80 -9.62 -8.04
CA ALA A 274 -19.05 -8.89 -7.89
C ALA A 274 -19.05 -7.58 -8.69
N LEU A 275 -17.90 -6.91 -8.80
CA LEU A 275 -17.75 -5.68 -9.61
C LEU A 275 -17.88 -5.94 -11.12
N LEU A 276 -17.84 -7.16 -11.61
CA LEU A 276 -18.10 -7.48 -13.03
C LEU A 276 -19.58 -7.33 -13.40
N VAL A 277 -20.49 -7.49 -12.44
CA VAL A 277 -21.94 -7.42 -12.68
C VAL A 277 -22.44 -5.96 -12.54
N PRO A 278 -23.10 -5.40 -13.57
CA PRO A 278 -23.54 -4.00 -13.56
C PRO A 278 -24.84 -3.80 -12.75
N SER A 279 -24.75 -3.89 -11.42
CA SER A 279 -25.87 -3.72 -10.51
C SER A 279 -25.41 -2.94 -9.27
N SER A 280 -26.28 -2.10 -8.70
CA SER A 280 -25.97 -1.34 -7.48
C SER A 280 -25.71 -2.27 -6.27
N SER A 281 -26.43 -3.38 -6.20
CA SER A 281 -26.25 -4.37 -5.12
C SER A 281 -24.88 -5.06 -5.21
N THR A 282 -24.48 -5.46 -6.43
CA THR A 282 -23.17 -6.10 -6.64
C THR A 282 -22.02 -5.12 -6.49
N LEU A 283 -22.23 -3.83 -6.83
CA LEU A 283 -21.25 -2.78 -6.56
C LEU A 283 -21.03 -2.60 -5.05
N ALA A 284 -22.11 -2.50 -4.26
CA ALA A 284 -22.03 -2.40 -2.80
C ALA A 284 -21.36 -3.63 -2.18
N LEU A 285 -21.75 -4.83 -2.64
CA LEU A 285 -21.13 -6.10 -2.21
C LEU A 285 -19.64 -6.13 -2.55
N GLY A 286 -19.26 -5.71 -3.75
CA GLY A 286 -17.87 -5.64 -4.20
C GLY A 286 -17.04 -4.70 -3.32
N ILE A 287 -17.52 -3.48 -3.07
CA ILE A 287 -16.87 -2.50 -2.18
C ILE A 287 -16.68 -3.10 -0.78
N PHE A 288 -17.71 -3.72 -0.22
CA PHE A 288 -17.66 -4.34 1.11
C PHE A 288 -16.64 -5.48 1.17
N LEU A 289 -16.71 -6.44 0.24
CA LEU A 289 -15.82 -7.61 0.23
C LEU A 289 -14.37 -7.24 -0.06
N VAL A 290 -14.12 -6.30 -1.00
CA VAL A 290 -12.77 -5.80 -1.25
C VAL A 290 -12.23 -5.08 -0.01
N GLY A 291 -13.05 -4.27 0.67
CA GLY A 291 -12.68 -3.62 1.93
C GLY A 291 -12.34 -4.64 3.02
N LEU A 292 -13.20 -5.64 3.21
CA LEU A 292 -12.98 -6.70 4.18
C LEU A 292 -11.69 -7.47 3.92
N GLY A 293 -11.48 -7.89 2.69
CA GLY A 293 -10.31 -8.66 2.29
C GLY A 293 -9.01 -7.84 2.32
N SER A 294 -9.06 -6.56 1.94
CA SER A 294 -7.89 -5.67 1.93
C SER A 294 -7.29 -5.47 3.32
N GLY A 295 -8.14 -5.26 4.32
CA GLY A 295 -7.71 -5.07 5.70
C GLY A 295 -7.10 -6.33 6.30
N GLY A 296 -7.78 -7.48 6.12
CA GLY A 296 -7.30 -8.77 6.59
C GLY A 296 -5.99 -9.16 5.92
N GLY A 297 -5.92 -9.11 4.58
CA GLY A 297 -4.69 -9.43 3.84
C GLY A 297 -3.49 -8.58 4.28
N ALA A 298 -3.67 -7.26 4.39
CA ALA A 298 -2.61 -6.35 4.80
C ALA A 298 -2.14 -6.54 6.27
N THR A 299 -2.96 -7.12 7.12
CA THR A 299 -2.61 -7.33 8.53
C THR A 299 -2.03 -8.73 8.76
N LEU A 300 -2.52 -9.72 8.02
CA LEU A 300 -2.21 -11.13 8.25
C LEU A 300 -0.95 -11.63 7.53
N TYR A 301 -0.43 -10.90 6.52
CA TYR A 301 0.78 -11.35 5.83
C TYR A 301 2.01 -11.36 6.76
N VAL A 302 2.10 -10.44 7.73
CA VAL A 302 3.19 -10.39 8.69
C VAL A 302 3.17 -11.59 9.65
N PRO A 303 2.04 -11.89 10.35
CA PRO A 303 1.93 -13.12 11.13
C PRO A 303 2.22 -14.39 10.32
N LEU A 304 1.73 -14.47 9.07
CA LEU A 304 2.02 -15.58 8.18
C LEU A 304 3.52 -15.77 7.96
N LEU A 305 4.26 -14.67 7.69
CA LEU A 305 5.70 -14.73 7.53
C LEU A 305 6.43 -15.15 8.83
N MET A 306 5.91 -14.73 9.98
CA MET A 306 6.49 -15.11 11.29
C MET A 306 6.21 -16.58 11.66
N GLU A 307 5.19 -17.21 11.09
CA GLU A 307 4.98 -18.66 11.21
C GLU A 307 5.99 -19.46 10.37
N VAL A 308 6.43 -18.90 9.24
CA VAL A 308 7.39 -19.55 8.32
C VAL A 308 8.84 -19.26 8.72
N TYR A 309 9.12 -18.05 9.20
CA TYR A 309 10.48 -17.59 9.50
C TYR A 309 10.62 -17.23 10.99
N SER A 310 11.84 -17.47 11.53
CA SER A 310 12.15 -17.15 12.92
C SER A 310 11.99 -15.65 13.22
N PRO A 311 11.38 -15.27 14.36
CA PRO A 311 11.07 -13.88 14.72
C PRO A 311 12.30 -13.02 15.05
N GLU A 312 13.50 -13.60 15.13
CA GLU A 312 14.73 -12.89 15.50
C GLU A 312 15.12 -11.77 14.53
N ARG A 313 14.72 -11.89 13.26
CA ARG A 313 14.97 -10.91 12.19
C ARG A 313 13.68 -10.40 11.54
N ASP A 314 12.62 -10.30 12.32
CA ASP A 314 11.27 -9.92 11.88
C ASP A 314 11.24 -8.70 10.94
N THR A 315 11.93 -7.62 11.33
CA THR A 315 11.94 -6.37 10.56
C THR A 315 12.62 -6.53 9.20
N ALA A 316 13.73 -7.31 9.15
CA ALA A 316 14.42 -7.54 7.88
C ALA A 316 13.60 -8.42 6.94
N ILE A 317 12.93 -9.45 7.46
CA ILE A 317 12.01 -10.30 6.69
C ILE A 317 10.87 -9.46 6.14
N ILE A 318 10.20 -8.67 6.97
CA ILE A 318 9.12 -7.76 6.53
C ILE A 318 9.64 -6.79 5.45
N GLY A 319 10.85 -6.23 5.64
CA GLY A 319 11.47 -5.35 4.65
C GLY A 319 11.66 -6.04 3.31
N VAL A 320 12.25 -7.25 3.30
CA VAL A 320 12.46 -8.01 2.06
C VAL A 320 11.14 -8.34 1.37
N PHE A 321 10.14 -8.79 2.11
CA PHE A 321 8.83 -9.10 1.54
C PHE A 321 8.02 -7.86 1.11
N ASN A 322 8.28 -6.68 1.68
CA ASN A 322 7.71 -5.43 1.19
C ASN A 322 8.23 -5.01 -0.21
N LEU A 323 9.39 -5.53 -0.64
CA LEU A 323 9.88 -5.31 -2.01
C LEU A 323 9.01 -6.03 -3.06
N SER A 324 8.40 -7.14 -2.68
CA SER A 324 7.64 -7.99 -3.61
C SER A 324 6.42 -7.27 -4.23
N PRO A 325 5.52 -6.59 -3.48
CA PRO A 325 4.46 -5.78 -4.08
C PRO A 325 4.97 -4.61 -4.93
N GLY A 326 6.23 -4.19 -4.73
CA GLY A 326 6.88 -3.18 -5.56
C GLY A 326 7.00 -3.61 -7.02
N VAL A 327 7.29 -4.89 -7.26
CA VAL A 327 7.36 -5.43 -8.64
C VAL A 327 5.98 -5.40 -9.31
N SER A 328 4.92 -5.80 -8.61
CA SER A 328 3.56 -5.70 -9.14
C SER A 328 3.11 -4.25 -9.33
N ALA A 329 3.61 -3.31 -8.52
CA ALA A 329 3.31 -1.89 -8.65
C ALA A 329 3.84 -1.27 -9.96
N ILE A 330 4.95 -1.76 -10.51
CA ILE A 330 5.42 -1.32 -11.83
C ILE A 330 4.50 -1.84 -12.93
N ALA A 331 4.07 -3.09 -12.85
CA ALA A 331 3.40 -3.77 -13.93
C ALA A 331 1.88 -3.52 -13.97
N MET A 332 1.22 -3.51 -12.81
CA MET A 332 -0.24 -3.55 -12.76
C MET A 332 -0.95 -2.27 -13.24
N PRO A 333 -0.54 -1.04 -12.88
CA PRO A 333 -1.24 0.15 -13.37
C PRO A 333 -1.11 0.35 -14.89
N PRO A 334 0.08 0.19 -15.54
CA PRO A 334 0.19 0.25 -17.00
C PRO A 334 -0.56 -0.90 -17.70
N LEU A 335 -0.52 -2.12 -17.15
CA LEU A 335 -1.30 -3.24 -17.66
C LEU A 335 -2.80 -2.94 -17.62
N GLY A 336 -3.27 -2.35 -16.51
CA GLY A 336 -4.65 -1.89 -16.38
C GLY A 336 -4.99 -0.81 -17.42
N ALA A 337 -4.13 0.20 -17.57
CA ALA A 337 -4.33 1.25 -18.59
C ALA A 337 -4.43 0.66 -19.99
N ALA A 338 -3.49 -0.20 -20.36
CA ALA A 338 -3.45 -0.84 -21.67
C ALA A 338 -4.68 -1.73 -21.92
N THR A 339 -5.07 -2.56 -20.95
CA THR A 339 -6.25 -3.43 -21.09
C THR A 339 -7.55 -2.64 -21.18
N ILE A 340 -7.71 -1.56 -20.39
CA ILE A 340 -8.88 -0.69 -20.43
C ILE A 340 -8.96 0.03 -21.78
N ALA A 341 -7.83 0.58 -22.26
CA ALA A 341 -7.78 1.27 -23.54
C ALA A 341 -8.05 0.35 -24.75
N TYR A 342 -7.52 -0.90 -24.70
CA TYR A 342 -7.70 -1.87 -25.77
C TYR A 342 -9.11 -2.46 -25.84
N THR A 343 -9.77 -2.66 -24.69
CA THR A 343 -11.11 -3.30 -24.61
C THR A 343 -12.25 -2.31 -24.39
N ASP A 344 -11.95 -1.03 -24.33
CA ASP A 344 -12.89 0.07 -24.02
C ASP A 344 -13.76 -0.22 -22.79
N GLY A 345 -13.14 -0.85 -21.76
CA GLY A 345 -13.86 -1.22 -20.54
C GLY A 345 -13.01 -1.86 -19.46
N TYR A 346 -13.58 -1.92 -18.26
CA TYR A 346 -12.87 -2.40 -17.06
C TYR A 346 -12.92 -3.93 -16.87
N THR A 347 -13.80 -4.63 -17.60
CA THR A 347 -14.06 -6.07 -17.40
C THR A 347 -12.80 -6.90 -17.57
N THR A 348 -12.06 -6.71 -18.67
CA THR A 348 -10.83 -7.46 -18.95
C THR A 348 -9.75 -7.18 -17.89
N ALA A 349 -9.58 -5.92 -17.49
CA ALA A 349 -8.64 -5.55 -16.45
C ALA A 349 -8.95 -6.23 -15.11
N ILE A 350 -10.24 -6.29 -14.72
CA ILE A 350 -10.68 -6.97 -13.49
C ILE A 350 -10.44 -8.48 -13.59
N VAL A 351 -10.80 -9.13 -14.71
CA VAL A 351 -10.61 -10.58 -14.91
C VAL A 351 -9.13 -10.96 -14.85
N VAL A 352 -8.26 -10.21 -15.53
CA VAL A 352 -6.80 -10.41 -15.48
C VAL A 352 -6.28 -10.25 -14.04
N THR A 353 -6.77 -9.25 -13.33
CA THR A 353 -6.40 -9.00 -11.93
C THR A 353 -6.83 -10.15 -11.02
N ILE A 354 -8.05 -10.66 -11.18
CA ILE A 354 -8.53 -11.83 -10.45
C ILE A 354 -7.60 -13.03 -10.72
N ALA A 355 -7.29 -13.32 -11.99
CA ALA A 355 -6.44 -14.46 -12.36
C ALA A 355 -5.04 -14.34 -11.71
N ILE A 356 -4.41 -13.18 -11.76
CA ILE A 356 -3.11 -12.92 -11.13
C ILE A 356 -3.19 -13.10 -9.61
N THR A 357 -4.24 -12.58 -8.98
CA THR A 357 -4.43 -12.68 -7.53
C THR A 357 -4.66 -14.14 -7.10
N VAL A 358 -5.48 -14.89 -7.84
CA VAL A 358 -5.70 -16.33 -7.58
C VAL A 358 -4.40 -17.12 -7.68
N LEU A 359 -3.57 -16.85 -8.71
CA LEU A 359 -2.26 -17.47 -8.84
C LEU A 359 -1.36 -17.14 -7.63
N GLY A 360 -1.32 -15.87 -7.20
CA GLY A 360 -0.55 -15.42 -6.04
C GLY A 360 -0.99 -16.11 -4.75
N VAL A 361 -2.30 -16.17 -4.51
CA VAL A 361 -2.87 -16.86 -3.33
C VAL A 361 -2.54 -18.35 -3.38
N GLY A 362 -2.64 -19.00 -4.55
CA GLY A 362 -2.30 -20.41 -4.75
C GLY A 362 -0.83 -20.70 -4.44
N LEU A 363 0.10 -19.87 -4.95
CA LEU A 363 1.53 -19.99 -4.67
C LEU A 363 1.83 -19.80 -3.18
N THR A 364 1.21 -18.81 -2.55
CA THR A 364 1.38 -18.54 -1.10
C THR A 364 0.84 -19.72 -0.28
N ALA A 365 -0.33 -20.22 -0.63
CA ALA A 365 -0.93 -21.39 0.02
C ALA A 365 -0.05 -22.64 -0.11
N PHE A 366 0.51 -22.88 -1.29
CA PHE A 366 1.42 -24.00 -1.55
C PHE A 366 2.73 -23.87 -0.76
N ALA A 367 3.34 -22.69 -0.76
CA ALA A 367 4.62 -22.43 -0.05
C ALA A 367 4.50 -22.49 1.48
N THR A 368 3.29 -22.37 2.02
CA THR A 368 3.01 -22.42 3.46
C THR A 368 2.29 -23.69 3.90
N THR A 369 2.23 -24.71 3.03
CA THR A 369 1.67 -26.03 3.41
C THR A 369 2.59 -26.66 4.46
N PRO A 370 2.08 -27.12 5.61
CA PRO A 370 2.87 -27.93 6.53
C PRO A 370 3.34 -29.21 5.83
N ASP A 371 4.60 -29.60 6.07
CA ASP A 371 5.15 -30.88 5.60
C ASP A 371 4.44 -32.07 6.28
#